data_2e6bed8459ed4d7eff531a8e620eba85
#
_entry.id   2e6bed8459ed4d7eff531a8e620eba85
#
_cell.length_a   1.000
_cell.length_b   1.000
_cell.length_c   1.000
_cell.angle_alpha   90.00
_cell.angle_beta   90.00
_cell.angle_gamma   90.00
#
_symmetry.space_group_name_H-M   'P 1'
#
loop_
_entity.id
_entity.type
_entity.pdbx_description
1 polymer ?
#
loop_
_entity_poly.entity_id
_entity_poly.type
_entity_poly.pdbx_seq_one_letter_code
_entity_poly.pdbx_strand_id
1 'polypeptide(L)'
;MDPSAAVEKAMEMAEQGAQIIDLGGESTRPGSDFISEEEEIRRVLPVLEKLPTDQFIISIDTTKTKVAQLALEAGAHLINDVSGGSTELLKAAHTYNAGFILMHSQGKPKSMQEQPSYMNTVTEIGEFFDQKKEQIKELGLPRLWVDPGIGFGKTLTHNLEIMRNIHTFLDETWGVLLGSSRKSWIDHLCDAPDPVKRLGGSIASAIDAVAKGVEIIRVHDVSETVQAIQVAKELATDPENK
;
A
#
# COMPACT_ATOMS: atom_id res chain seq x y z
N MET A 1 10.23 -1.81 19.99
CA MET A 1 10.48 -0.57 19.21
C MET A 1 10.05 0.58 20.11
N ASP A 2 10.82 1.66 20.17
CA ASP A 2 10.44 2.83 20.95
C ASP A 2 9.31 3.58 20.21
N PRO A 3 8.13 3.76 20.82
CA PRO A 3 7.02 4.50 20.18
C PRO A 3 7.41 5.93 19.80
N SER A 4 8.29 6.58 20.58
CA SER A 4 8.72 7.97 20.30
C SER A 4 9.47 8.09 18.97
N ALA A 5 10.39 7.16 18.69
CA ALA A 5 11.11 7.14 17.41
C ALA A 5 10.18 6.90 16.21
N ALA A 6 9.11 6.11 16.37
CA ALA A 6 8.12 5.90 15.32
C ALA A 6 7.28 7.16 15.08
N VAL A 7 6.90 7.88 16.15
CA VAL A 7 6.20 9.18 16.06
C VAL A 7 7.09 10.23 15.36
N GLU A 8 8.35 10.37 15.77
CA GLU A 8 9.30 11.28 15.12
C GLU A 8 9.43 10.98 13.62
N LYS A 9 9.53 9.70 13.25
CA LYS A 9 9.62 9.31 11.84
C LYS A 9 8.34 9.60 11.05
N ALA A 10 7.17 9.41 11.66
CA ALA A 10 5.90 9.76 11.03
C ALA A 10 5.78 11.28 10.78
N MET A 11 6.18 12.09 11.77
CA MET A 11 6.18 13.55 11.65
C MET A 11 7.17 14.03 10.58
N GLU A 12 8.39 13.48 10.55
CA GLU A 12 9.38 13.75 9.50
C GLU A 12 8.80 13.45 8.10
N MET A 13 8.15 12.29 7.92
CA MET A 13 7.53 11.92 6.65
C MET A 13 6.40 12.89 6.26
N ALA A 14 5.58 13.33 7.21
CA ALA A 14 4.54 14.33 6.96
C ALA A 14 5.13 15.68 6.54
N GLU A 15 6.19 16.15 7.21
CA GLU A 15 6.93 17.37 6.84
C GLU A 15 7.57 17.27 5.44
N GLN A 16 7.99 16.06 5.04
CA GLN A 16 8.49 15.76 3.69
C GLN A 16 7.39 15.73 2.62
N GLY A 17 6.11 15.83 3.01
CA GLY A 17 4.97 15.90 2.12
C GLY A 17 4.17 14.60 1.98
N ALA A 18 4.35 13.61 2.86
CA ALA A 18 3.46 12.46 2.92
C ALA A 18 2.07 12.89 3.38
N GLN A 19 1.05 12.51 2.61
CA GLN A 19 -0.36 12.79 2.93
C GLN A 19 -0.99 11.65 3.74
N ILE A 20 -0.43 10.45 3.63
CA ILE A 20 -0.85 9.25 4.34
C ILE A 20 0.37 8.65 5.04
N ILE A 21 0.24 8.40 6.33
CA ILE A 21 1.23 7.66 7.12
C ILE A 21 0.70 6.25 7.34
N ASP A 22 1.43 5.24 6.84
CA ASP A 22 1.05 3.84 6.94
C ASP A 22 1.78 3.19 8.12
N LEU A 23 1.05 2.90 9.19
CA LEU A 23 1.56 2.38 10.45
C LEU A 23 1.29 0.87 10.56
N GLY A 24 2.33 0.07 10.74
CA GLY A 24 2.21 -1.37 10.92
C GLY A 24 3.06 -1.89 12.08
N GLY A 25 2.52 -2.81 12.87
CA GLY A 25 3.22 -3.45 13.97
C GLY A 25 3.91 -4.75 13.59
N GLU A 26 3.50 -5.38 12.49
CA GLU A 26 4.04 -6.60 11.90
C GLU A 26 4.71 -6.31 10.56
N SER A 27 5.80 -7.00 10.26
CA SER A 27 6.39 -6.94 8.91
C SER A 27 5.61 -7.86 7.97
N THR A 28 5.05 -7.31 6.90
CA THR A 28 4.35 -8.07 5.86
C THR A 28 5.26 -8.50 4.71
N ARG A 29 6.59 -8.25 4.82
CA ARG A 29 7.57 -8.63 3.79
C ARG A 29 7.65 -10.16 3.64
N PRO A 30 7.93 -10.67 2.41
CA PRO A 30 8.19 -12.08 2.22
C PRO A 30 9.22 -12.62 3.21
N GLY A 31 8.91 -13.77 3.86
CA GLY A 31 9.79 -14.41 4.84
C GLY A 31 9.75 -13.85 6.27
N SER A 32 8.95 -12.83 6.55
CA SER A 32 8.80 -12.30 7.91
C SER A 32 8.08 -13.29 8.84
N ASP A 33 8.41 -13.19 10.13
CA ASP A 33 7.74 -13.97 11.16
C ASP A 33 6.44 -13.31 11.58
N PHE A 34 5.43 -14.15 11.83
CA PHE A 34 4.14 -13.76 12.37
C PHE A 34 4.28 -13.36 13.84
N ILE A 35 3.60 -12.30 14.24
CA ILE A 35 3.47 -11.90 15.65
C ILE A 35 2.02 -12.07 16.14
N SER A 36 1.83 -12.21 17.46
CA SER A 36 0.49 -12.28 18.03
C SER A 36 -0.28 -10.96 17.89
N GLU A 37 -1.60 -11.03 17.97
CA GLU A 37 -2.48 -9.86 17.94
C GLU A 37 -2.16 -8.89 19.09
N GLU A 38 -1.91 -9.41 20.31
CA GLU A 38 -1.56 -8.63 21.48
C GLU A 38 -0.23 -7.90 21.29
N GLU A 39 0.75 -8.56 20.69
CA GLU A 39 2.04 -7.95 20.40
C GLU A 39 1.92 -6.83 19.36
N GLU A 40 1.10 -7.02 18.32
CA GLU A 40 0.85 -5.98 17.32
C GLU A 40 0.13 -4.77 17.92
N ILE A 41 -0.91 -5.01 18.73
CA ILE A 41 -1.61 -3.97 19.48
C ILE A 41 -0.62 -3.16 20.35
N ARG A 42 0.24 -3.86 21.09
CA ARG A 42 1.26 -3.24 21.96
C ARG A 42 2.24 -2.35 21.19
N ARG A 43 2.51 -2.65 19.91
CA ARG A 43 3.41 -1.85 19.06
C ARG A 43 2.70 -0.66 18.43
N VAL A 44 1.47 -0.83 18.00
CA VAL A 44 0.73 0.14 17.17
C VAL A 44 0.05 1.21 18.01
N LEU A 45 -0.73 0.83 19.04
CA LEU A 45 -1.57 1.80 19.76
C LEU A 45 -0.77 2.91 20.45
N PRO A 46 0.37 2.65 21.13
CA PRO A 46 1.13 3.72 21.80
C PRO A 46 1.76 4.73 20.83
N VAL A 47 1.92 4.36 19.55
CA VAL A 47 2.36 5.28 18.49
C VAL A 47 1.18 6.10 18.01
N LEU A 48 0.06 5.44 17.68
CA LEU A 48 -1.14 6.07 17.15
C LEU A 48 -1.73 7.11 18.12
N GLU A 49 -1.78 6.82 19.43
CA GLU A 49 -2.26 7.72 20.47
C GLU A 49 -1.46 9.04 20.58
N LYS A 50 -0.22 9.06 20.06
CA LYS A 50 0.66 10.24 20.07
C LYS A 50 0.68 10.98 18.73
N LEU A 51 0.12 10.42 17.68
CA LEU A 51 0.09 11.05 16.37
C LEU A 51 -1.07 12.07 16.27
N PRO A 52 -0.84 13.23 15.65
CA PRO A 52 -1.91 14.20 15.41
C PRO A 52 -2.80 13.73 14.25
N THR A 53 -3.87 12.99 14.59
CA THR A 53 -4.77 12.35 13.63
C THR A 53 -5.58 13.34 12.77
N ASP A 54 -5.54 14.62 13.08
CA ASP A 54 -6.19 15.71 12.36
C ASP A 54 -5.29 16.40 11.31
N GLN A 55 -3.97 16.09 11.29
CA GLN A 55 -3.01 16.75 10.39
C GLN A 55 -2.74 15.96 9.11
N PHE A 56 -2.87 14.63 9.15
CA PHE A 56 -2.66 13.74 8.01
C PHE A 56 -3.49 12.46 8.16
N ILE A 57 -3.66 11.76 7.05
CA ILE A 57 -4.38 10.49 7.04
C ILE A 57 -3.48 9.39 7.64
N ILE A 58 -4.02 8.61 8.58
CA ILE A 58 -3.34 7.46 9.15
C ILE A 58 -3.95 6.19 8.59
N SER A 59 -3.13 5.37 7.95
CA SER A 59 -3.41 4.01 7.51
C SER A 59 -2.86 3.02 8.51
N ILE A 60 -3.58 1.91 8.74
CA ILE A 60 -3.13 0.80 9.57
C ILE A 60 -2.85 -0.43 8.72
N ASP A 61 -1.56 -0.82 8.59
CA ASP A 61 -1.12 -2.02 7.87
C ASP A 61 -1.27 -3.24 8.79
N THR A 62 -2.40 -3.94 8.67
CA THR A 62 -2.71 -5.11 9.49
C THR A 62 -3.66 -6.06 8.79
N THR A 63 -3.50 -7.36 9.07
CA THR A 63 -4.42 -8.43 8.65
C THR A 63 -5.33 -8.89 9.79
N LYS A 64 -5.21 -8.28 10.99
CA LYS A 64 -5.90 -8.68 12.21
C LYS A 64 -7.05 -7.73 12.54
N THR A 65 -8.26 -8.24 12.56
CA THR A 65 -9.48 -7.44 12.77
C THR A 65 -9.46 -6.67 14.09
N LYS A 66 -8.97 -7.27 15.18
CA LYS A 66 -8.93 -6.60 16.48
C LYS A 66 -7.95 -5.43 16.49
N VAL A 67 -6.78 -5.58 15.84
CA VAL A 67 -5.81 -4.49 15.68
C VAL A 67 -6.44 -3.34 14.89
N ALA A 68 -7.08 -3.65 13.75
CA ALA A 68 -7.76 -2.66 12.93
C ALA A 68 -8.85 -1.91 13.72
N GLN A 69 -9.72 -2.61 14.45
CA GLN A 69 -10.77 -2.00 15.27
C GLN A 69 -10.21 -1.03 16.30
N LEU A 70 -9.24 -1.47 17.10
CA LEU A 70 -8.62 -0.62 18.13
C LEU A 70 -7.88 0.58 17.52
N ALA A 71 -7.25 0.40 16.36
CA ALA A 71 -6.59 1.50 15.67
C ALA A 71 -7.60 2.52 15.13
N LEU A 72 -8.74 2.08 14.59
CA LEU A 72 -9.80 2.96 14.12
C LEU A 72 -10.47 3.70 15.30
N GLU A 73 -10.68 3.03 16.44
CA GLU A 73 -11.15 3.66 17.69
C GLU A 73 -10.18 4.75 18.18
N ALA A 74 -8.87 4.56 17.97
CA ALA A 74 -7.83 5.51 18.34
C ALA A 74 -7.56 6.59 17.28
N GLY A 75 -8.35 6.64 16.19
CA GLY A 75 -8.31 7.72 15.20
C GLY A 75 -7.58 7.39 13.90
N ALA A 76 -7.30 6.12 13.57
CA ALA A 76 -6.88 5.74 12.23
C ALA A 76 -8.03 5.95 11.22
N HIS A 77 -7.68 6.18 9.95
CA HIS A 77 -8.62 6.56 8.89
C HIS A 77 -8.79 5.48 7.83
N LEU A 78 -7.77 4.62 7.66
CA LEU A 78 -7.70 3.59 6.63
C LEU A 78 -7.25 2.25 7.24
N ILE A 79 -7.75 1.15 6.68
CA ILE A 79 -7.16 -0.18 6.85
C ILE A 79 -6.39 -0.52 5.56
N ASN A 80 -5.12 -0.89 5.67
CA ASN A 80 -4.31 -1.44 4.59
C ASN A 80 -4.16 -2.95 4.82
N ASP A 81 -4.90 -3.76 4.06
CA ASP A 81 -4.93 -5.21 4.23
C ASP A 81 -4.22 -5.95 3.09
N VAL A 82 -3.11 -6.57 3.43
CA VAL A 82 -2.32 -7.39 2.49
C VAL A 82 -2.80 -8.85 2.40
N SER A 83 -3.85 -9.22 3.13
CA SER A 83 -4.37 -10.60 3.18
C SER A 83 -5.49 -10.91 2.19
N GLY A 84 -5.99 -9.91 1.47
CA GLY A 84 -7.02 -10.09 0.45
C GLY A 84 -8.45 -9.82 0.90
N GLY A 85 -8.65 -8.98 1.91
CA GLY A 85 -9.96 -8.48 2.32
C GLY A 85 -10.83 -9.52 3.01
N SER A 86 -10.52 -9.86 4.28
CA SER A 86 -11.43 -10.68 5.06
C SER A 86 -12.76 -9.97 5.31
N THR A 87 -13.84 -10.74 5.41
CA THR A 87 -15.18 -10.18 5.68
C THR A 87 -15.20 -9.37 6.98
N GLU A 88 -14.45 -9.78 7.98
CA GLU A 88 -14.35 -9.13 9.28
C GLU A 88 -13.65 -7.78 9.21
N LEU A 89 -12.55 -7.67 8.43
CA LEU A 89 -11.86 -6.41 8.20
C LEU A 89 -12.69 -5.43 7.38
N LEU A 90 -13.38 -5.90 6.34
CA LEU A 90 -14.28 -5.07 5.54
C LEU A 90 -15.46 -4.54 6.40
N LYS A 91 -16.03 -5.38 7.27
CA LYS A 91 -17.07 -4.96 8.23
C LYS A 91 -16.53 -3.94 9.25
N ALA A 92 -15.30 -4.10 9.72
CA ALA A 92 -14.67 -3.11 10.59
C ALA A 92 -14.53 -1.76 9.88
N ALA A 93 -14.02 -1.72 8.64
CA ALA A 93 -13.94 -0.50 7.86
C ALA A 93 -15.32 0.18 7.69
N HIS A 94 -16.36 -0.58 7.34
CA HIS A 94 -17.72 -0.06 7.26
C HIS A 94 -18.21 0.52 8.59
N THR A 95 -18.05 -0.23 9.70
CA THR A 95 -18.54 0.17 11.04
C THR A 95 -17.94 1.50 11.50
N TYR A 96 -16.67 1.73 11.23
CA TYR A 96 -15.95 2.95 11.62
C TYR A 96 -15.93 4.00 10.51
N ASN A 97 -16.64 3.80 9.40
CA ASN A 97 -16.63 4.69 8.23
C ASN A 97 -15.21 4.97 7.72
N ALA A 98 -14.35 3.96 7.73
CA ALA A 98 -12.95 4.04 7.34
C ALA A 98 -12.75 3.63 5.88
N GLY A 99 -11.72 4.19 5.23
CA GLY A 99 -11.28 3.73 3.92
C GLY A 99 -10.60 2.35 4.01
N PHE A 100 -10.49 1.67 2.87
CA PHE A 100 -9.89 0.34 2.80
C PHE A 100 -8.94 0.21 1.61
N ILE A 101 -7.77 -0.37 1.82
CA ILE A 101 -6.85 -0.78 0.78
C ILE A 101 -6.86 -2.30 0.73
N LEU A 102 -7.29 -2.84 -0.41
CA LEU A 102 -7.40 -4.27 -0.70
C LEU A 102 -6.21 -4.70 -1.55
N MET A 103 -5.27 -5.46 -0.98
CA MET A 103 -4.13 -5.95 -1.75
C MET A 103 -4.35 -7.39 -2.23
N HIS A 104 -3.94 -7.64 -3.49
CA HIS A 104 -3.81 -8.98 -4.02
C HIS A 104 -2.45 -9.60 -3.69
N SER A 105 -2.47 -10.81 -3.12
CA SER A 105 -1.28 -11.64 -2.91
C SER A 105 -1.55 -13.09 -3.32
N GLN A 106 -0.52 -13.81 -3.81
CA GLN A 106 -0.61 -15.25 -4.08
C GLN A 106 0.26 -16.01 -3.08
N GLY A 107 -0.34 -16.99 -2.40
CA GLY A 107 0.38 -17.83 -1.43
C GLY A 107 0.51 -17.21 -0.04
N LYS A 108 1.22 -17.91 0.85
CA LYS A 108 1.47 -17.42 2.23
C LYS A 108 2.79 -16.66 2.29
N PRO A 109 2.94 -15.66 3.18
CA PRO A 109 4.15 -14.83 3.27
C PRO A 109 5.47 -15.62 3.29
N LYS A 110 5.54 -16.75 3.95
CA LYS A 110 6.76 -17.59 4.05
C LYS A 110 7.13 -18.33 2.75
N SER A 111 6.16 -18.65 1.90
CA SER A 111 6.38 -19.48 0.68
C SER A 111 5.92 -18.79 -0.61
N MET A 112 5.37 -17.59 -0.55
CA MET A 112 4.78 -16.90 -1.71
C MET A 112 5.76 -16.70 -2.88
N GLN A 113 7.05 -16.69 -2.64
CA GLN A 113 8.07 -16.45 -3.66
C GLN A 113 8.69 -17.76 -4.21
N GLU A 114 8.31 -18.94 -3.70
CA GLU A 114 8.96 -20.20 -4.12
C GLU A 114 8.56 -20.61 -5.54
N GLN A 115 7.28 -20.52 -5.89
CA GLN A 115 6.76 -20.88 -7.22
C GLN A 115 5.49 -20.09 -7.58
N PRO A 116 5.53 -18.74 -7.67
CA PRO A 116 4.35 -17.99 -8.07
C PRO A 116 4.01 -18.29 -9.54
N SER A 117 2.75 -18.62 -9.81
CA SER A 117 2.29 -19.04 -11.13
C SER A 117 0.98 -18.34 -11.49
N TYR A 118 0.94 -17.76 -12.68
CA TYR A 118 -0.23 -17.17 -13.32
C TYR A 118 -0.28 -17.62 -14.78
N MET A 119 -1.46 -17.90 -15.30
CA MET A 119 -1.68 -18.06 -16.74
C MET A 119 -1.71 -16.69 -17.42
N ASN A 120 -2.37 -15.71 -16.79
CA ASN A 120 -2.38 -14.30 -17.18
C ASN A 120 -2.43 -13.43 -15.92
N THR A 121 -1.31 -12.81 -15.59
CA THR A 121 -1.16 -12.07 -14.32
C THR A 121 -2.18 -10.95 -14.15
N VAL A 122 -2.39 -10.16 -15.18
CA VAL A 122 -3.28 -8.99 -15.12
C VAL A 122 -4.74 -9.41 -15.01
N THR A 123 -5.15 -10.40 -15.82
CA THR A 123 -6.53 -10.91 -15.82
C THR A 123 -6.88 -11.55 -14.48
N GLU A 124 -6.03 -12.43 -13.95
CA GLU A 124 -6.31 -13.14 -12.69
C GLU A 124 -6.38 -12.19 -11.49
N ILE A 125 -5.54 -11.14 -11.47
CA ILE A 125 -5.61 -10.11 -10.43
C ILE A 125 -6.88 -9.26 -10.59
N GLY A 126 -7.27 -8.91 -11.82
CA GLY A 126 -8.53 -8.22 -12.09
C GLY A 126 -9.73 -9.03 -11.63
N GLU A 127 -9.80 -10.30 -11.99
CA GLU A 127 -10.86 -11.23 -11.53
C GLU A 127 -10.93 -11.36 -10.00
N PHE A 128 -9.78 -11.34 -9.32
CA PHE A 128 -9.77 -11.32 -7.85
C PHE A 128 -10.45 -10.06 -7.29
N PHE A 129 -10.17 -8.88 -7.83
CA PHE A 129 -10.84 -7.65 -7.40
C PHE A 129 -12.33 -7.65 -7.75
N ASP A 130 -12.69 -8.12 -8.94
CA ASP A 130 -14.09 -8.22 -9.36
C ASP A 130 -14.91 -9.15 -8.47
N GLN A 131 -14.35 -10.27 -8.02
CA GLN A 131 -15.01 -11.19 -7.07
C GLN A 131 -15.31 -10.52 -5.73
N LYS A 132 -14.51 -9.54 -5.31
CA LYS A 132 -14.74 -8.77 -4.07
C LYS A 132 -15.72 -7.61 -4.24
N LYS A 133 -15.93 -7.17 -5.48
CA LYS A 133 -16.68 -5.95 -5.82
C LYS A 133 -18.11 -5.95 -5.24
N GLU A 134 -18.84 -7.04 -5.42
CA GLU A 134 -20.23 -7.14 -4.94
C GLU A 134 -20.30 -7.08 -3.40
N GLN A 135 -19.43 -7.81 -2.71
CA GLN A 135 -19.35 -7.78 -1.25
C GLN A 135 -19.04 -6.37 -0.72
N ILE A 136 -18.13 -5.67 -1.38
CA ILE A 136 -17.70 -4.32 -1.00
C ILE A 136 -18.84 -3.32 -1.25
N LYS A 137 -19.55 -3.43 -2.37
CA LYS A 137 -20.72 -2.61 -2.68
C LYS A 137 -21.83 -2.79 -1.68
N GLU A 138 -22.15 -4.04 -1.33
CA GLU A 138 -23.19 -4.36 -0.32
C GLU A 138 -22.86 -3.76 1.05
N LEU A 139 -21.59 -3.72 1.43
CA LEU A 139 -21.14 -3.10 2.68
C LEU A 139 -21.15 -1.57 2.64
N GLY A 140 -21.11 -0.96 1.44
CA GLY A 140 -21.10 0.50 1.30
C GLY A 140 -19.88 1.17 1.93
N LEU A 141 -18.67 0.70 1.62
CA LEU A 141 -17.45 1.33 2.10
C LEU A 141 -17.32 2.77 1.57
N PRO A 142 -16.87 3.74 2.38
CA PRO A 142 -16.80 5.14 1.98
C PRO A 142 -15.72 5.40 0.93
N ARG A 143 -14.63 4.63 0.97
CA ARG A 143 -13.48 4.72 0.06
C ARG A 143 -12.77 3.38 -0.04
N LEU A 144 -12.40 3.01 -1.27
CA LEU A 144 -11.66 1.78 -1.56
C LEU A 144 -10.49 2.08 -2.51
N TRP A 145 -9.36 1.46 -2.26
CA TRP A 145 -8.24 1.33 -3.20
C TRP A 145 -7.84 -0.13 -3.34
N VAL A 146 -7.42 -0.52 -4.53
CA VAL A 146 -6.85 -1.84 -4.79
C VAL A 146 -5.34 -1.73 -5.00
N ASP A 147 -4.57 -2.66 -4.43
CA ASP A 147 -3.13 -2.81 -4.66
C ASP A 147 -2.88 -4.15 -5.36
N PRO A 148 -2.37 -4.17 -6.61
CA PRO A 148 -2.07 -5.40 -7.32
C PRO A 148 -0.92 -6.22 -6.69
N GLY A 149 -0.28 -5.71 -5.62
CA GLY A 149 0.66 -6.45 -4.78
C GLY A 149 1.98 -6.78 -5.46
N ILE A 150 2.70 -5.77 -5.97
CA ILE A 150 4.06 -5.93 -6.51
C ILE A 150 4.96 -6.63 -5.49
N GLY A 151 5.59 -7.75 -5.90
CA GLY A 151 6.51 -8.51 -5.04
C GLY A 151 5.83 -9.50 -4.06
N PHE A 152 4.50 -9.61 -4.07
CA PHE A 152 3.76 -10.55 -3.23
C PHE A 152 3.27 -11.76 -4.06
N GLY A 153 4.04 -12.86 -4.04
CA GLY A 153 3.76 -14.05 -4.85
C GLY A 153 3.84 -13.78 -6.36
N LYS A 154 4.91 -13.12 -6.81
CA LYS A 154 5.07 -12.69 -8.21
C LYS A 154 6.53 -12.76 -8.65
N THR A 155 6.78 -13.29 -9.85
CA THR A 155 8.09 -13.24 -10.51
C THR A 155 8.41 -11.83 -11.03
N LEU A 156 9.63 -11.60 -11.52
CA LEU A 156 9.99 -10.35 -12.20
C LEU A 156 9.05 -10.07 -13.39
N THR A 157 8.79 -11.09 -14.23
CA THR A 157 7.90 -10.98 -15.40
C THR A 157 6.50 -10.53 -14.98
N HIS A 158 5.92 -11.16 -13.95
CA HIS A 158 4.59 -10.80 -13.44
C HIS A 158 4.56 -9.37 -12.91
N ASN A 159 5.59 -8.92 -12.18
CA ASN A 159 5.66 -7.55 -11.69
C ASN A 159 5.73 -6.53 -12.84
N LEU A 160 6.50 -6.82 -13.90
CA LEU A 160 6.58 -5.95 -15.08
C LEU A 160 5.28 -5.92 -15.88
N GLU A 161 4.55 -7.04 -16.00
CA GLU A 161 3.23 -7.08 -16.63
C GLU A 161 2.23 -6.21 -15.88
N ILE A 162 2.20 -6.29 -14.55
CA ILE A 162 1.36 -5.42 -13.69
C ILE A 162 1.73 -3.95 -13.91
N MET A 163 3.00 -3.58 -13.82
CA MET A 163 3.45 -2.19 -13.96
C MET A 163 3.10 -1.60 -15.32
N ARG A 164 3.25 -2.39 -16.41
CA ARG A 164 2.88 -1.95 -17.77
C ARG A 164 1.39 -1.69 -17.91
N ASN A 165 0.56 -2.48 -17.25
CA ASN A 165 -0.89 -2.49 -17.38
C ASN A 165 -1.63 -1.99 -16.12
N ILE A 166 -0.97 -1.25 -15.22
CA ILE A 166 -1.54 -0.85 -13.93
C ILE A 166 -2.84 -0.05 -14.08
N HIS A 167 -3.00 0.69 -15.17
CA HIS A 167 -4.20 1.44 -15.50
C HIS A 167 -5.44 0.55 -15.69
N THR A 168 -5.28 -0.73 -16.00
CA THR A 168 -6.41 -1.66 -16.15
C THR A 168 -7.09 -2.03 -14.85
N PHE A 169 -6.46 -1.73 -13.71
CA PHE A 169 -7.05 -1.92 -12.38
C PHE A 169 -7.84 -0.71 -11.88
N LEU A 170 -7.83 0.42 -12.61
CA LEU A 170 -8.66 1.59 -12.31
C LEU A 170 -10.14 1.26 -12.58
N ASP A 171 -11.03 1.68 -11.68
CA ASP A 171 -12.47 1.49 -11.81
C ASP A 171 -13.21 2.71 -11.21
N GLU A 172 -14.46 2.93 -11.61
CA GLU A 172 -15.27 4.03 -11.08
C GLU A 172 -15.57 3.90 -9.58
N THR A 173 -15.46 2.68 -9.02
CA THR A 173 -15.75 2.38 -7.63
C THR A 173 -14.54 2.41 -6.72
N TRP A 174 -13.32 2.34 -7.26
CA TRP A 174 -12.08 2.37 -6.48
C TRP A 174 -10.92 3.01 -7.24
N GLY A 175 -9.97 3.54 -6.47
CA GLY A 175 -8.66 3.96 -6.98
C GLY A 175 -7.63 2.82 -6.92
N VAL A 176 -6.41 3.10 -7.37
CA VAL A 176 -5.29 2.16 -7.31
C VAL A 176 -4.19 2.70 -6.40
N LEU A 177 -3.66 1.82 -5.54
CA LEU A 177 -2.42 2.03 -4.79
C LEU A 177 -1.30 1.21 -5.42
N LEU A 178 -0.10 1.79 -5.48
CA LEU A 178 1.13 1.10 -5.85
C LEU A 178 2.19 1.19 -4.77
N GLY A 179 2.64 0.03 -4.27
CA GLY A 179 3.79 -0.11 -3.37
C GLY A 179 4.97 -0.80 -4.07
N SER A 180 5.72 -0.09 -4.92
CA SER A 180 6.86 -0.63 -5.69
C SER A 180 8.23 -0.28 -5.13
N SER A 181 8.30 0.68 -4.18
CA SER A 181 9.52 1.30 -3.67
C SER A 181 10.49 0.30 -3.03
N ARG A 182 11.76 0.36 -3.44
CA ARG A 182 12.89 -0.43 -2.94
C ARG A 182 12.73 -1.94 -3.05
N LYS A 183 11.71 -2.45 -3.76
CA LYS A 183 11.44 -3.89 -3.90
C LYS A 183 12.46 -4.59 -4.82
N SER A 184 12.58 -5.91 -4.66
CA SER A 184 13.59 -6.74 -5.34
C SER A 184 13.47 -6.80 -6.86
N TRP A 185 12.31 -6.51 -7.44
CA TRP A 185 12.14 -6.42 -8.88
C TRP A 185 13.06 -5.35 -9.52
N ILE A 186 13.37 -4.25 -8.78
CA ILE A 186 14.33 -3.23 -9.21
C ILE A 186 15.76 -3.78 -9.19
N ASP A 187 16.09 -4.56 -8.15
CA ASP A 187 17.38 -5.27 -8.07
C ASP A 187 17.63 -6.15 -9.29
N HIS A 188 16.64 -7.00 -9.63
CA HIS A 188 16.73 -7.88 -10.79
C HIS A 188 16.91 -7.17 -12.13
N LEU A 189 16.53 -5.89 -12.24
CA LEU A 189 16.72 -5.09 -13.44
C LEU A 189 18.04 -4.29 -13.46
N CYS A 190 18.51 -3.86 -12.29
CA CYS A 190 19.55 -2.84 -12.18
C CYS A 190 20.79 -3.33 -11.41
N ASP A 191 20.84 -4.61 -10.99
CA ASP A 191 21.92 -5.15 -10.14
C ASP A 191 22.15 -4.29 -8.90
N ALA A 192 21.08 -4.03 -8.15
CA ALA A 192 21.07 -3.17 -6.96
C ALA A 192 20.62 -3.98 -5.71
N PRO A 193 21.47 -4.87 -5.17
CA PRO A 193 21.12 -5.75 -4.07
C PRO A 193 20.76 -5.00 -2.78
N ASP A 194 21.40 -3.85 -2.54
CA ASP A 194 21.08 -2.98 -1.41
C ASP A 194 19.79 -2.19 -1.70
N PRO A 195 18.70 -2.36 -0.89
CA PRO A 195 17.45 -1.64 -1.11
C PRO A 195 17.57 -0.12 -1.12
N VAL A 196 18.53 0.47 -0.39
CA VAL A 196 18.75 1.92 -0.35
C VAL A 196 19.25 2.43 -1.71
N LYS A 197 19.96 1.62 -2.47
CA LYS A 197 20.46 1.97 -3.80
C LYS A 197 19.41 1.90 -4.92
N ARG A 198 18.18 1.49 -4.60
CA ARG A 198 17.06 1.36 -5.55
C ARG A 198 16.22 2.64 -5.70
N LEU A 199 16.72 3.78 -5.21
CA LEU A 199 15.99 5.06 -5.25
C LEU A 199 15.58 5.46 -6.67
N GLY A 200 16.47 5.44 -7.64
CA GLY A 200 16.18 5.81 -9.02
C GLY A 200 15.07 4.95 -9.65
N GLY A 201 15.10 3.62 -9.45
CA GLY A 201 14.06 2.71 -9.91
C GLY A 201 12.72 2.92 -9.18
N SER A 202 12.77 3.25 -7.89
CA SER A 202 11.58 3.58 -7.09
C SER A 202 10.89 4.84 -7.62
N ILE A 203 11.65 5.90 -7.88
CA ILE A 203 11.13 7.16 -8.44
C ILE A 203 10.57 6.95 -9.85
N ALA A 204 11.32 6.26 -10.73
CA ALA A 204 10.87 5.98 -12.10
C ALA A 204 9.53 5.23 -12.11
N SER A 205 9.37 4.22 -11.25
CA SER A 205 8.11 3.47 -11.13
C SER A 205 6.97 4.31 -10.56
N ALA A 206 7.24 5.23 -9.65
CA ALA A 206 6.24 6.13 -9.09
C ALA A 206 5.72 7.12 -10.15
N ILE A 207 6.61 7.73 -10.93
CA ILE A 207 6.25 8.67 -12.00
C ILE A 207 5.43 7.96 -13.09
N ASP A 208 5.85 6.78 -13.54
CA ASP A 208 5.14 5.97 -14.54
C ASP A 208 3.72 5.60 -14.06
N ALA A 209 3.59 5.21 -12.78
CA ALA A 209 2.31 4.87 -12.19
C ALA A 209 1.35 6.09 -12.08
N VAL A 210 1.86 7.24 -11.63
CA VAL A 210 1.06 8.48 -11.57
C VAL A 210 0.59 8.90 -12.96
N ALA A 211 1.45 8.81 -13.97
CA ALA A 211 1.07 9.10 -15.37
C ALA A 211 -0.02 8.16 -15.90
N LYS A 212 -0.16 6.97 -15.32
CA LYS A 212 -1.20 5.98 -15.64
C LYS A 212 -2.46 6.08 -14.76
N GLY A 213 -2.56 7.10 -13.90
CA GLY A 213 -3.74 7.36 -13.08
C GLY A 213 -3.74 6.71 -11.69
N VAL A 214 -2.62 6.14 -11.24
CA VAL A 214 -2.52 5.61 -9.86
C VAL A 214 -2.65 6.75 -8.86
N GLU A 215 -3.54 6.58 -7.87
CA GLU A 215 -3.89 7.64 -6.91
C GLU A 215 -2.96 7.67 -5.69
N ILE A 216 -2.52 6.50 -5.20
CA ILE A 216 -1.68 6.40 -4.01
C ILE A 216 -0.38 5.70 -4.35
N ILE A 217 0.75 6.35 -4.04
CA ILE A 217 2.09 5.76 -4.15
C ILE A 217 2.65 5.54 -2.74
N ARG A 218 2.87 4.28 -2.37
CA ARG A 218 3.46 3.91 -1.08
C ARG A 218 4.97 3.80 -1.22
N VAL A 219 5.71 4.68 -0.53
CA VAL A 219 7.15 4.85 -0.71
C VAL A 219 7.93 4.90 0.61
N HIS A 220 9.25 4.65 0.52
CA HIS A 220 10.19 4.85 1.63
C HIS A 220 10.83 6.26 1.58
N ASP A 221 11.05 6.80 0.37
CA ASP A 221 11.80 8.03 0.10
C ASP A 221 10.80 9.13 -0.27
N VAL A 222 10.18 9.72 0.78
CA VAL A 222 9.04 10.65 0.61
C VAL A 222 9.46 11.92 -0.12
N SER A 223 10.47 12.62 0.39
CA SER A 223 10.93 13.92 -0.14
C SER A 223 11.27 13.84 -1.64
N GLU A 224 12.09 12.84 -2.01
CA GLU A 224 12.53 12.64 -3.39
C GLU A 224 11.38 12.26 -4.32
N THR A 225 10.43 11.45 -3.82
CA THR A 225 9.26 11.05 -4.60
C THR A 225 8.31 12.21 -4.81
N VAL A 226 8.01 12.99 -3.77
CA VAL A 226 7.17 14.18 -3.86
C VAL A 226 7.75 15.19 -4.85
N GLN A 227 9.05 15.50 -4.74
CA GLN A 227 9.75 16.38 -5.67
C GLN A 227 9.62 15.88 -7.12
N ALA A 228 9.88 14.59 -7.36
CA ALA A 228 9.84 14.01 -8.68
C ALA A 228 8.43 14.05 -9.30
N ILE A 229 7.39 13.75 -8.50
CA ILE A 229 5.99 13.81 -8.96
C ILE A 229 5.57 15.25 -9.27
N GLN A 230 5.97 16.23 -8.46
CA GLN A 230 5.68 17.65 -8.71
C GLN A 230 6.27 18.11 -10.03
N VAL A 231 7.56 17.80 -10.28
CA VAL A 231 8.23 18.13 -11.54
C VAL A 231 7.55 17.42 -12.72
N ALA A 232 7.24 16.13 -12.59
CA ALA A 232 6.57 15.38 -13.66
C ALA A 232 5.19 15.95 -14.02
N LYS A 233 4.42 16.41 -13.04
CA LYS A 233 3.12 17.06 -13.26
C LYS A 233 3.25 18.37 -14.04
N GLU A 234 4.21 19.22 -13.69
CA GLU A 234 4.43 20.48 -14.42
C GLU A 234 4.91 20.25 -15.85
N LEU A 235 5.74 19.21 -16.09
CA LEU A 235 6.19 18.85 -17.43
C LEU A 235 5.08 18.24 -18.29
N ALA A 236 4.09 17.59 -17.70
CA ALA A 236 2.95 17.01 -18.39
C ALA A 236 1.83 18.04 -18.69
N THR A 237 1.83 19.19 -18.02
CA THR A 237 0.83 20.25 -18.22
C THR A 237 1.19 21.10 -19.43
N ASP A 238 0.30 21.17 -20.42
CA ASP A 238 0.48 22.05 -21.57
C ASP A 238 0.35 23.53 -21.12
N PRO A 239 1.33 24.40 -21.39
CA PRO A 239 1.26 25.81 -21.02
C PRO A 239 0.06 26.58 -21.59
N GLU A 240 -0.54 26.09 -22.68
CA GLU A 240 -1.69 26.73 -23.32
C GLU A 240 -3.03 26.42 -22.65
N ASN A 241 -3.06 25.55 -21.63
CA ASN A 241 -4.26 25.16 -20.87
C ASN A 241 -4.32 25.69 -19.43
N LYS A 242 -3.54 26.75 -19.12
CA LYS A 242 -3.59 27.46 -17.82
C LYS A 242 -4.47 28.69 -17.86
#